data_e6f9558ab49113b610b2a002e7bf0d04
#
_entry.id   e6f9558ab49113b610b2a002e7bf0d04
#
_cell.length_a   1.000
_cell.length_b   1.000
_cell.length_c   1.000
_cell.angle_alpha   90.00
_cell.angle_beta   90.00
_cell.angle_gamma   90.00
#
_symmetry.space_group_name_H-M   'P 1'
#
loop_
_entity.id
_entity.type
_entity.pdbx_description
1 polymer ?
#
loop_
_entity_poly.entity_id
_entity_poly.type
_entity_poly.pdbx_seq_one_letter_code
_entity_poly.pdbx_strand_id
1 'polypeptide(L)'
;MRVADQIINTIIEAGTDTIFSLSGNQIMPIYDAALDQDIRIIHTRHEAGAVFMADGYARSSGRTGIALCTAGPGFTNALGPLFSLKSSESPVVLITGDSPHAMDGRQPFQELDQTAISAELVKESWRLTNSAAIGDAISEAMRLARSGRHGPVHLAIPEDMLAEPAQPSLFSVDDMADDTSFAIATPDLNAILRALDDFQKPLILTGATLALNRGHHAIRQIMDKHHIPVIALTSPRGLNDPMQGKLGDILRAADGIILLDKAPDFTLGFGTPDIMPDAKIVACAAQSETVTLCNQVFQGNMIWGCIADPMLTVAALAASALRKRSSAWKTSVNKLLVKRPDQVTKTKTKTSPNITPAMIMQGFANCIDTRKPPLMVCDGGEFGQWAQAGLPDPLALAAHIFTNGTSGGIGGGLPQAIGMAVANPDRHVVAFMGDGSAGFHLAEIETARRANVPVIFIIGNDYRWGAEVEIQKNRYGEDRIHSCDLDADTRYDLIAGGFGVNGILVETTNQIEPAIRGALAHDGVSVINILMTGIAAPSF
;
A
#
# COMPACT_ATOMS: atom_id res chain seq x y z
N MET A 1 -24.40 20.71 -18.71
CA MET A 1 -23.50 20.04 -17.78
C MET A 1 -22.13 20.70 -17.93
N ARG A 2 -21.51 21.14 -16.84
CA ARG A 2 -20.16 21.72 -16.82
C ARG A 2 -19.10 20.61 -16.82
N VAL A 3 -17.85 20.97 -17.12
CA VAL A 3 -16.70 20.07 -16.96
C VAL A 3 -16.62 19.52 -15.53
N ALA A 4 -16.82 20.37 -14.52
CA ALA A 4 -16.84 19.94 -13.11
C ALA A 4 -17.91 18.87 -12.83
N ASP A 5 -19.11 19.01 -13.37
CA ASP A 5 -20.19 18.03 -13.20
C ASP A 5 -19.84 16.70 -13.90
N GLN A 6 -19.22 16.77 -15.09
CA GLN A 6 -18.78 15.57 -15.83
C GLN A 6 -17.67 14.80 -15.11
N ILE A 7 -16.73 15.50 -14.46
CA ILE A 7 -15.69 14.86 -13.62
C ILE A 7 -16.36 13.97 -12.56
N ILE A 8 -17.30 14.55 -11.81
CA ILE A 8 -17.99 13.82 -10.73
C ILE A 8 -18.79 12.64 -11.27
N ASN A 9 -19.56 12.84 -12.36
CA ASN A 9 -20.34 11.77 -12.96
C ASN A 9 -19.44 10.61 -13.42
N THR A 10 -18.32 10.90 -14.10
CA THR A 10 -17.40 9.87 -14.59
C THR A 10 -16.77 9.08 -13.44
N ILE A 11 -16.41 9.74 -12.32
CA ILE A 11 -15.86 9.07 -11.13
C ILE A 11 -16.90 8.11 -10.50
N ILE A 12 -18.17 8.56 -10.39
CA ILE A 12 -19.26 7.73 -9.87
C ILE A 12 -19.54 6.54 -10.80
N GLU A 13 -19.65 6.78 -12.10
CA GLU A 13 -19.87 5.73 -13.11
C GLU A 13 -18.75 4.68 -13.07
N ALA A 14 -17.51 5.09 -12.80
CA ALA A 14 -16.36 4.19 -12.59
C ALA A 14 -16.36 3.45 -11.24
N GLY A 15 -17.42 3.60 -10.44
CA GLY A 15 -17.63 2.87 -9.19
C GLY A 15 -16.89 3.41 -7.98
N THR A 16 -16.35 4.64 -8.05
CA THR A 16 -15.75 5.33 -6.91
C THR A 16 -16.76 6.32 -6.30
N ASP A 17 -16.99 6.19 -5.00
CA ASP A 17 -17.99 6.95 -4.23
C ASP A 17 -17.37 7.99 -3.30
N THR A 18 -16.04 8.12 -3.29
CA THR A 18 -15.32 8.97 -2.34
C THR A 18 -14.13 9.65 -2.98
N ILE A 19 -13.99 10.95 -2.72
CA ILE A 19 -12.83 11.78 -3.06
C ILE A 19 -12.17 12.24 -1.76
N PHE A 20 -10.85 12.13 -1.66
CA PHE A 20 -10.05 12.70 -0.57
C PHE A 20 -9.42 14.00 -1.04
N SER A 21 -9.62 15.09 -0.29
CA SER A 21 -9.28 16.41 -0.81
C SER A 21 -8.91 17.42 0.28
N LEU A 22 -8.02 18.33 -0.03
CA LEU A 22 -7.91 19.62 0.66
C LEU A 22 -8.37 20.72 -0.30
N SER A 23 -9.32 21.52 0.15
CA SER A 23 -9.94 22.57 -0.65
C SER A 23 -8.94 23.68 -1.06
N GLY A 24 -9.17 24.25 -2.23
CA GLY A 24 -8.42 25.39 -2.73
C GLY A 24 -9.14 26.06 -3.90
N ASN A 25 -8.72 27.25 -4.30
CA ASN A 25 -9.45 28.09 -5.25
C ASN A 25 -9.74 27.39 -6.58
N GLN A 26 -8.72 26.77 -7.19
CA GLN A 26 -8.79 26.22 -8.55
C GLN A 26 -9.64 24.94 -8.67
N ILE A 27 -10.16 24.40 -7.58
CA ILE A 27 -10.98 23.16 -7.59
C ILE A 27 -12.38 23.37 -7.01
N MET A 28 -12.76 24.59 -6.65
CA MET A 28 -14.08 24.87 -6.05
C MET A 28 -15.26 24.45 -6.93
N PRO A 29 -15.23 24.58 -8.26
CA PRO A 29 -16.33 24.09 -9.10
C PRO A 29 -16.57 22.58 -8.98
N ILE A 30 -15.53 21.78 -8.66
CA ILE A 30 -15.66 20.33 -8.43
C ILE A 30 -16.35 20.05 -7.10
N TYR A 31 -16.07 20.85 -6.05
CA TYR A 31 -16.78 20.77 -4.78
C TYR A 31 -18.26 21.12 -4.92
N ASP A 32 -18.57 22.17 -5.70
CA ASP A 32 -19.95 22.56 -6.02
C ASP A 32 -20.68 21.45 -6.77
N ALA A 33 -20.04 20.83 -7.77
CA ALA A 33 -20.60 19.74 -8.54
C ALA A 33 -20.87 18.48 -7.70
N ALA A 34 -20.04 18.22 -6.69
CA ALA A 34 -20.20 17.06 -5.81
C ALA A 34 -21.38 17.20 -4.83
N LEU A 35 -21.85 18.41 -4.55
CA LEU A 35 -22.92 18.67 -3.59
C LEU A 35 -24.24 18.00 -4.01
N ASP A 36 -24.51 17.95 -5.30
CA ASP A 36 -25.78 17.46 -5.86
C ASP A 36 -25.68 15.99 -6.31
N GLN A 37 -24.60 15.30 -6.00
CA GLN A 37 -24.32 13.95 -6.46
C GLN A 37 -24.07 12.99 -5.28
N ASP A 38 -24.21 11.69 -5.52
CA ASP A 38 -23.96 10.64 -4.52
C ASP A 38 -22.46 10.31 -4.43
N ILE A 39 -21.66 11.31 -4.09
CA ILE A 39 -20.23 11.20 -3.88
C ILE A 39 -19.83 11.92 -2.60
N ARG A 40 -18.94 11.30 -1.84
CA ARG A 40 -18.48 11.83 -0.56
C ARG A 40 -17.12 12.50 -0.73
N ILE A 41 -16.99 13.76 -0.30
CA ILE A 41 -15.67 14.41 -0.17
C ILE A 41 -15.21 14.30 1.29
N ILE A 42 -14.09 13.61 1.51
CA ILE A 42 -13.38 13.59 2.79
C ILE A 42 -12.36 14.71 2.77
N HIS A 43 -12.67 15.80 3.47
CA HIS A 43 -11.79 16.96 3.55
C HIS A 43 -10.68 16.71 4.57
N THR A 44 -9.41 16.75 4.12
CA THR A 44 -8.21 16.47 4.92
C THR A 44 -7.61 17.74 5.54
N ARG A 45 -6.58 17.57 6.34
CA ARG A 45 -5.82 18.69 6.96
C ARG A 45 -4.53 19.00 6.19
N HIS A 46 -4.12 18.10 5.29
CA HIS A 46 -2.95 18.23 4.45
C HIS A 46 -3.13 17.43 3.15
N GLU A 47 -2.61 17.89 2.04
CA GLU A 47 -2.75 17.24 0.73
C GLU A 47 -2.09 15.86 0.69
N ALA A 48 -0.94 15.70 1.36
CA ALA A 48 -0.33 14.39 1.51
C ALA A 48 -1.26 13.40 2.22
N GLY A 49 -2.04 13.87 3.20
CA GLY A 49 -3.09 13.08 3.86
C GLY A 49 -4.16 12.62 2.88
N ALA A 50 -4.59 13.48 1.95
CA ALA A 50 -5.56 13.12 0.92
C ALA A 50 -5.04 12.00 0.01
N VAL A 51 -3.80 12.10 -0.45
CA VAL A 51 -3.18 11.08 -1.33
C VAL A 51 -2.99 9.75 -0.59
N PHE A 52 -2.53 9.75 0.66
CA PHE A 52 -2.43 8.52 1.45
C PHE A 52 -3.79 7.91 1.82
N MET A 53 -4.83 8.72 2.06
CA MET A 53 -6.19 8.20 2.26
C MET A 53 -6.73 7.55 0.99
N ALA A 54 -6.51 8.16 -0.18
CA ALA A 54 -6.85 7.57 -1.48
C ALA A 54 -6.12 6.24 -1.71
N ASP A 55 -4.84 6.11 -1.28
CA ASP A 55 -4.09 4.86 -1.29
C ASP A 55 -4.75 3.78 -0.42
N GLY A 56 -5.05 4.10 0.83
CA GLY A 56 -5.71 3.17 1.75
C GLY A 56 -7.07 2.70 1.23
N TYR A 57 -7.87 3.62 0.71
CA TYR A 57 -9.15 3.34 0.07
C TYR A 57 -8.99 2.38 -1.12
N ALA A 58 -8.11 2.72 -2.06
CA ALA A 58 -7.90 1.93 -3.28
C ALA A 58 -7.44 0.51 -2.97
N ARG A 59 -6.42 0.38 -2.12
CA ARG A 59 -5.80 -0.92 -1.80
C ARG A 59 -6.74 -1.85 -1.06
N SER A 60 -7.65 -1.34 -0.23
CA SER A 60 -8.55 -2.15 0.59
C SER A 60 -9.90 -2.42 -0.06
N SER A 61 -10.36 -1.57 -0.99
CA SER A 61 -11.64 -1.75 -1.69
C SER A 61 -11.50 -2.42 -3.06
N GLY A 62 -10.29 -2.36 -3.68
CA GLY A 62 -10.09 -2.75 -5.07
C GLY A 62 -10.62 -1.74 -6.10
N ARG A 63 -11.08 -0.55 -5.65
CA ARG A 63 -11.51 0.57 -6.51
C ARG A 63 -10.34 1.50 -6.81
N THR A 64 -10.52 2.43 -7.74
CA THR A 64 -9.55 3.52 -7.91
C THR A 64 -9.71 4.55 -6.80
N GLY A 65 -8.61 4.93 -6.16
CA GLY A 65 -8.61 6.03 -5.18
C GLY A 65 -8.52 7.38 -5.89
N ILE A 66 -9.28 8.37 -5.45
CA ILE A 66 -9.24 9.74 -6.00
C ILE A 66 -8.74 10.70 -4.93
N ALA A 67 -7.63 11.38 -5.23
CA ALA A 67 -7.15 12.52 -4.47
C ALA A 67 -7.32 13.80 -5.30
N LEU A 68 -7.84 14.86 -4.68
CA LEU A 68 -8.10 16.14 -5.32
C LEU A 68 -7.42 17.27 -4.56
N CYS A 69 -6.52 18.01 -5.20
CA CYS A 69 -5.77 19.10 -4.61
C CYS A 69 -5.77 20.34 -5.51
N THR A 70 -5.53 21.50 -4.92
CA THR A 70 -5.41 22.73 -5.69
C THR A 70 -4.03 22.84 -6.38
N ALA A 71 -3.85 23.86 -7.19
CA ALA A 71 -2.60 24.13 -7.92
C ALA A 71 -1.43 24.54 -7.01
N GLY A 72 -0.24 24.58 -7.58
CA GLY A 72 0.98 25.11 -6.95
C GLY A 72 1.32 24.41 -5.62
N PRO A 73 1.21 25.09 -4.46
CA PRO A 73 1.56 24.49 -3.18
C PRO A 73 0.68 23.27 -2.82
N GLY A 74 -0.60 23.23 -3.24
CA GLY A 74 -1.44 22.06 -3.04
C GLY A 74 -0.91 20.84 -3.78
N PHE A 75 -0.53 21.00 -5.04
CA PHE A 75 0.13 19.95 -5.81
C PHE A 75 1.48 19.55 -5.19
N THR A 76 2.35 20.49 -4.84
CA THR A 76 3.68 20.15 -4.32
C THR A 76 3.62 19.42 -2.98
N ASN A 77 2.64 19.71 -2.13
CA ASN A 77 2.39 18.97 -0.89
C ASN A 77 1.90 17.53 -1.14
N ALA A 78 1.29 17.26 -2.28
CA ALA A 78 0.80 15.93 -2.66
C ALA A 78 1.90 15.02 -3.25
N LEU A 79 3.09 15.51 -3.59
CA LEU A 79 4.13 14.78 -4.32
C LEU A 79 4.79 13.64 -3.50
N GLY A 80 5.11 13.91 -2.23
CA GLY A 80 5.82 12.92 -1.39
C GLY A 80 5.13 11.55 -1.35
N PRO A 81 3.83 11.47 -1.11
CA PRO A 81 3.09 10.22 -1.15
C PRO A 81 3.15 9.47 -2.48
N LEU A 82 3.20 10.15 -3.63
CA LEU A 82 3.19 9.51 -4.96
C LEU A 82 4.33 8.50 -5.13
N PHE A 83 5.51 8.77 -4.56
CA PHE A 83 6.62 7.82 -4.57
C PHE A 83 6.27 6.52 -3.81
N SER A 84 5.63 6.65 -2.65
CA SER A 84 5.16 5.49 -1.89
C SER A 84 4.06 4.73 -2.63
N LEU A 85 3.15 5.43 -3.28
CA LEU A 85 2.06 4.83 -4.07
C LEU A 85 2.61 4.10 -5.30
N LYS A 86 3.59 4.67 -6.01
CA LYS A 86 4.28 4.01 -7.14
C LYS A 86 4.96 2.72 -6.67
N SER A 87 5.66 2.77 -5.54
CA SER A 87 6.37 1.63 -4.96
C SER A 87 5.44 0.54 -4.42
N SER A 88 4.26 0.91 -3.93
CA SER A 88 3.23 -0.04 -3.47
C SER A 88 2.22 -0.41 -4.56
N GLU A 89 2.43 0.04 -5.80
CA GLU A 89 1.59 -0.24 -6.96
C GLU A 89 0.11 0.07 -6.66
N SER A 90 -0.17 1.30 -6.21
CA SER A 90 -1.50 1.71 -5.77
C SER A 90 -2.26 2.45 -6.88
N PRO A 91 -3.47 2.00 -7.26
CA PRO A 91 -4.24 2.63 -8.32
C PRO A 91 -4.95 3.89 -7.82
N VAL A 92 -4.24 5.00 -7.82
CA VAL A 92 -4.74 6.32 -7.39
C VAL A 92 -4.65 7.30 -8.55
N VAL A 93 -5.70 8.10 -8.73
CA VAL A 93 -5.67 9.28 -9.59
C VAL A 93 -5.54 10.52 -8.71
N LEU A 94 -4.45 11.26 -8.89
CA LEU A 94 -4.30 12.61 -8.34
C LEU A 94 -4.85 13.59 -9.38
N ILE A 95 -5.94 14.25 -9.05
CA ILE A 95 -6.48 15.37 -9.82
C ILE A 95 -6.01 16.65 -9.16
N THR A 96 -5.40 17.55 -9.92
CA THR A 96 -5.04 18.87 -9.42
C THR A 96 -5.73 19.97 -10.22
N GLY A 97 -6.13 21.05 -9.54
CA GLY A 97 -6.38 22.29 -10.22
C GLY A 97 -5.09 22.81 -10.86
N ASP A 98 -5.21 23.66 -11.84
CA ASP A 98 -4.08 24.32 -12.48
C ASP A 98 -4.44 25.78 -12.78
N SER A 99 -3.43 26.60 -13.09
CA SER A 99 -3.61 27.97 -13.53
C SER A 99 -4.47 28.05 -14.79
N PRO A 100 -5.18 29.19 -15.02
CA PRO A 100 -6.05 29.32 -16.20
C PRO A 100 -5.28 29.11 -17.51
N HIS A 101 -5.78 28.27 -18.38
CA HIS A 101 -5.19 28.02 -19.70
C HIS A 101 -5.05 29.29 -20.54
N ALA A 102 -6.04 30.18 -20.47
CA ALA A 102 -6.01 31.48 -21.18
C ALA A 102 -4.87 32.42 -20.74
N MET A 103 -4.21 32.11 -19.61
CA MET A 103 -3.14 32.92 -19.04
C MET A 103 -1.76 32.23 -19.12
N ASP A 104 -1.65 31.11 -19.83
CA ASP A 104 -0.40 30.35 -19.96
C ASP A 104 0.78 31.26 -20.40
N GLY A 105 1.93 31.11 -19.70
CA GLY A 105 3.14 31.86 -19.96
C GLY A 105 3.12 33.32 -19.48
N ARG A 106 2.08 33.74 -18.75
CA ARG A 106 1.94 35.11 -18.20
C ARG A 106 2.20 35.17 -16.71
N GLN A 107 2.67 34.10 -16.11
CA GLN A 107 2.92 33.95 -14.68
C GLN A 107 1.68 34.24 -13.81
N PRO A 108 0.50 33.60 -14.13
CA PRO A 108 -0.66 33.70 -13.28
C PRO A 108 -0.39 33.09 -11.90
N PHE A 109 -1.30 33.34 -10.95
CA PHE A 109 -1.18 32.85 -9.60
C PHE A 109 -1.05 31.32 -9.59
N GLN A 110 -0.02 30.79 -8.92
CA GLN A 110 0.30 29.36 -8.77
C GLN A 110 0.62 28.62 -10.08
N GLU A 111 1.00 29.31 -11.15
CA GLU A 111 1.49 28.66 -12.38
C GLU A 111 2.71 27.79 -12.07
N LEU A 112 2.66 26.53 -12.46
CA LEU A 112 3.74 25.57 -12.27
C LEU A 112 3.58 24.45 -13.31
N ASP A 113 4.67 23.98 -13.91
CA ASP A 113 4.61 22.76 -14.74
C ASP A 113 4.49 21.52 -13.86
N GLN A 114 3.26 21.29 -13.39
CA GLN A 114 2.93 20.20 -12.48
C GLN A 114 3.18 18.84 -13.11
N THR A 115 2.93 18.71 -14.41
CA THR A 115 3.05 17.44 -15.14
C THR A 115 4.49 17.00 -15.31
N ALA A 116 5.40 17.91 -15.64
CA ALA A 116 6.83 17.61 -15.71
C ALA A 116 7.39 17.20 -14.34
N ILE A 117 6.93 17.84 -13.25
CA ILE A 117 7.42 17.55 -11.90
C ILE A 117 6.95 16.17 -11.44
N SER A 118 5.72 15.76 -11.72
CA SER A 118 5.18 14.47 -11.28
C SER A 118 5.56 13.29 -12.16
N ALA A 119 6.06 13.50 -13.36
CA ALA A 119 6.29 12.45 -14.38
C ALA A 119 7.07 11.23 -13.86
N GLU A 120 8.12 11.43 -13.06
CA GLU A 120 8.91 10.34 -12.46
C GLU A 120 8.19 9.62 -11.31
N LEU A 121 7.15 10.22 -10.74
CA LEU A 121 6.46 9.71 -9.55
C LEU A 121 5.17 8.94 -9.88
N VAL A 122 4.69 9.03 -11.13
CA VAL A 122 3.43 8.46 -11.56
C VAL A 122 3.63 7.54 -12.79
N LYS A 123 2.58 6.85 -13.21
CA LYS A 123 2.58 6.08 -14.46
C LYS A 123 2.48 6.99 -15.68
N GLU A 124 1.60 7.97 -15.59
CA GLU A 124 1.36 8.97 -16.62
C GLU A 124 0.95 10.28 -15.95
N SER A 125 1.31 11.40 -16.57
CA SER A 125 0.96 12.73 -16.11
C SER A 125 0.66 13.62 -17.30
N TRP A 126 -0.50 14.26 -17.32
CA TRP A 126 -0.85 15.22 -18.37
C TRP A 126 -1.75 16.34 -17.86
N ARG A 127 -1.80 17.41 -18.63
CA ARG A 127 -2.65 18.56 -18.40
C ARG A 127 -3.81 18.55 -19.39
N LEU A 128 -5.03 18.80 -18.92
CA LEU A 128 -6.18 18.94 -19.80
C LEU A 128 -5.99 20.17 -20.70
N THR A 129 -6.18 19.98 -22.00
CA THR A 129 -6.05 21.05 -23.03
C THR A 129 -7.36 21.32 -23.77
N ASN A 130 -8.37 20.46 -23.55
CA ASN A 130 -9.68 20.57 -24.21
C ASN A 130 -10.77 20.14 -23.23
N SER A 131 -11.62 21.06 -22.83
CA SER A 131 -12.74 20.84 -21.90
C SER A 131 -13.73 19.76 -22.40
N ALA A 132 -13.91 19.63 -23.71
CA ALA A 132 -14.78 18.63 -24.30
C ALA A 132 -14.31 17.18 -24.03
N ALA A 133 -13.00 16.98 -23.76
CA ALA A 133 -12.39 15.65 -23.54
C ALA A 133 -12.35 15.24 -22.07
N ILE A 134 -12.96 15.97 -21.16
CA ILE A 134 -12.78 15.72 -19.71
C ILE A 134 -13.27 14.34 -19.28
N GLY A 135 -14.42 13.88 -19.76
CA GLY A 135 -14.94 12.55 -19.41
C GLY A 135 -13.96 11.45 -19.82
N ASP A 136 -13.44 11.54 -21.05
CA ASP A 136 -12.46 10.60 -21.57
C ASP A 136 -11.13 10.68 -20.80
N ALA A 137 -10.69 11.88 -20.42
CA ALA A 137 -9.47 12.07 -19.66
C ALA A 137 -9.55 11.45 -18.23
N ILE A 138 -10.69 11.59 -17.56
CA ILE A 138 -10.90 10.94 -16.23
C ILE A 138 -10.98 9.42 -16.38
N SER A 139 -11.75 8.92 -17.37
CA SER A 139 -11.87 7.49 -17.65
C SER A 139 -10.50 6.87 -17.94
N GLU A 140 -9.69 7.52 -18.80
CA GLU A 140 -8.36 7.06 -19.15
C GLU A 140 -7.39 7.10 -17.93
N ALA A 141 -7.45 8.15 -17.09
CA ALA A 141 -6.65 8.21 -15.87
C ALA A 141 -6.97 7.04 -14.93
N MET A 142 -8.24 6.74 -14.72
CA MET A 142 -8.68 5.63 -13.88
C MET A 142 -8.31 4.27 -14.48
N ARG A 143 -8.45 4.10 -15.78
CA ARG A 143 -8.03 2.90 -16.51
C ARG A 143 -6.52 2.68 -16.41
N LEU A 144 -5.71 3.69 -16.68
CA LEU A 144 -4.25 3.64 -16.60
C LEU A 144 -3.77 3.29 -15.17
N ALA A 145 -4.39 3.87 -14.15
CA ALA A 145 -4.02 3.56 -12.77
C ALA A 145 -4.16 2.06 -12.45
N ARG A 146 -5.08 1.35 -13.09
CA ARG A 146 -5.40 -0.06 -12.88
C ARG A 146 -4.87 -1.02 -13.94
N SER A 147 -4.38 -0.54 -15.07
CA SER A 147 -3.86 -1.39 -16.15
C SER A 147 -2.47 -1.92 -15.83
N GLY A 148 -2.16 -3.15 -16.21
CA GLY A 148 -0.83 -3.75 -16.02
C GLY A 148 -0.37 -3.70 -14.56
N ARG A 149 0.84 -3.21 -14.33
CA ARG A 149 1.31 -2.84 -12.99
C ARG A 149 0.54 -1.61 -12.52
N HIS A 150 -0.25 -1.76 -11.48
CA HIS A 150 -1.01 -0.65 -10.92
C HIS A 150 -0.07 0.48 -10.43
N GLY A 151 -0.58 1.70 -10.39
CA GLY A 151 0.21 2.84 -9.91
C GLY A 151 -0.54 4.16 -10.02
N PRO A 152 -0.01 5.23 -9.41
CA PRO A 152 -0.62 6.55 -9.45
C PRO A 152 -0.57 7.15 -10.85
N VAL A 153 -1.57 7.96 -11.15
CA VAL A 153 -1.70 8.78 -12.37
C VAL A 153 -2.01 10.21 -11.95
N HIS A 154 -1.52 11.20 -12.67
CA HIS A 154 -1.77 12.61 -12.37
C HIS A 154 -2.43 13.31 -13.56
N LEU A 155 -3.54 14.03 -13.27
CA LEU A 155 -4.26 14.87 -14.22
C LEU A 155 -4.36 16.30 -13.67
N ALA A 156 -3.75 17.26 -14.35
CA ALA A 156 -3.86 18.69 -14.05
C ALA A 156 -4.98 19.34 -14.88
N ILE A 157 -5.89 20.08 -14.23
CA ILE A 157 -7.06 20.66 -14.88
C ILE A 157 -7.06 22.17 -14.68
N PRO A 158 -6.93 22.98 -15.79
CA PRO A 158 -7.01 24.42 -15.70
C PRO A 158 -8.35 24.90 -15.13
N GLU A 159 -8.31 25.86 -14.20
CA GLU A 159 -9.50 26.32 -13.48
C GLU A 159 -10.58 26.95 -14.37
N ASP A 160 -10.15 27.65 -15.43
CA ASP A 160 -11.06 28.29 -16.39
C ASP A 160 -11.88 27.27 -17.19
N MET A 161 -11.37 26.07 -17.39
CA MET A 161 -12.10 24.99 -18.07
C MET A 161 -13.22 24.37 -17.23
N LEU A 162 -13.13 24.42 -15.89
CA LEU A 162 -14.09 23.72 -15.00
C LEU A 162 -15.53 24.22 -15.14
N ALA A 163 -15.73 25.47 -15.56
CA ALA A 163 -17.05 26.08 -15.79
C ALA A 163 -17.55 25.90 -17.22
N GLU A 164 -16.70 25.46 -18.15
CA GLU A 164 -17.06 25.29 -19.54
C GLU A 164 -18.06 24.14 -19.76
N PRO A 165 -18.83 24.17 -20.86
CA PRO A 165 -19.69 23.05 -21.23
C PRO A 165 -18.88 21.77 -21.51
N ALA A 166 -19.24 20.67 -20.87
CA ALA A 166 -18.68 19.34 -21.13
C ALA A 166 -19.45 18.60 -22.22
N GLN A 167 -18.74 17.71 -22.93
CA GLN A 167 -19.35 16.68 -23.77
C GLN A 167 -19.50 15.39 -22.96
N PRO A 168 -20.53 14.55 -23.21
CA PRO A 168 -20.59 13.20 -22.65
C PRO A 168 -19.33 12.41 -23.01
N SER A 169 -18.84 11.57 -22.08
CA SER A 169 -17.73 10.65 -22.37
C SER A 169 -18.12 9.70 -23.51
N LEU A 170 -17.18 9.42 -24.38
CA LEU A 170 -17.30 8.40 -25.43
C LEU A 170 -16.99 7.00 -24.90
N PHE A 171 -16.29 6.89 -23.76
CA PHE A 171 -15.95 5.63 -23.11
C PHE A 171 -17.01 5.27 -22.06
N SER A 172 -17.47 4.03 -22.09
CA SER A 172 -18.29 3.46 -21.01
C SER A 172 -17.40 2.84 -19.94
N VAL A 173 -17.94 2.67 -18.73
CA VAL A 173 -17.25 1.96 -17.63
C VAL A 173 -16.96 0.51 -18.01
N ASP A 174 -17.79 -0.10 -18.86
CA ASP A 174 -17.59 -1.46 -19.35
C ASP A 174 -16.34 -1.55 -20.25
N ASP A 175 -16.02 -0.48 -21.01
CA ASP A 175 -14.77 -0.40 -21.79
C ASP A 175 -13.52 -0.38 -20.90
N MET A 176 -13.64 0.01 -19.63
CA MET A 176 -12.55 -0.01 -18.67
C MET A 176 -12.24 -1.42 -18.11
N ALA A 177 -13.21 -2.33 -18.17
CA ALA A 177 -13.07 -3.69 -17.64
C ALA A 177 -12.47 -4.68 -18.65
N ASP A 178 -12.56 -4.39 -19.95
CA ASP A 178 -12.27 -5.34 -21.03
C ASP A 178 -11.04 -5.00 -21.89
N ASP A 179 -10.06 -4.22 -21.36
CA ASP A 179 -8.79 -4.04 -22.07
C ASP A 179 -7.99 -5.36 -22.10
N THR A 180 -8.37 -6.26 -22.99
CA THR A 180 -7.66 -7.52 -23.26
C THR A 180 -6.45 -7.33 -24.16
N SER A 181 -6.09 -6.09 -24.53
CA SER A 181 -5.02 -5.79 -25.47
C SER A 181 -3.65 -6.31 -25.02
N PHE A 182 -3.46 -6.52 -23.71
CA PHE A 182 -2.28 -7.09 -23.11
C PHE A 182 -2.51 -8.48 -22.49
N ALA A 183 -3.58 -9.18 -22.88
CA ALA A 183 -3.78 -10.55 -22.44
C ALA A 183 -2.60 -11.45 -22.89
N ILE A 184 -2.28 -12.42 -22.04
CA ILE A 184 -1.19 -13.35 -22.36
C ILE A 184 -1.52 -14.14 -23.65
N ALA A 185 -0.58 -14.15 -24.60
CA ALA A 185 -0.74 -14.93 -25.82
C ALA A 185 -0.72 -16.45 -25.53
N THR A 186 -1.51 -17.22 -26.28
CA THR A 186 -1.60 -18.69 -26.07
C THR A 186 -0.24 -19.40 -26.08
N PRO A 187 0.72 -19.08 -26.98
CA PRO A 187 2.06 -19.70 -26.94
C PRO A 187 2.81 -19.43 -25.64
N ASP A 188 2.72 -18.20 -25.09
CA ASP A 188 3.38 -17.80 -23.86
C ASP A 188 2.74 -18.47 -22.64
N LEU A 189 1.40 -18.49 -22.57
CA LEU A 189 0.68 -19.23 -21.53
C LEU A 189 1.09 -20.70 -21.54
N ASN A 190 1.13 -21.34 -22.71
CA ASN A 190 1.54 -22.73 -22.83
C ASN A 190 3.01 -22.94 -22.42
N ALA A 191 3.89 -21.99 -22.64
CA ALA A 191 5.28 -22.06 -22.17
C ALA A 191 5.36 -22.02 -20.65
N ILE A 192 4.61 -21.11 -20.01
CA ILE A 192 4.53 -21.01 -18.54
C ILE A 192 3.95 -22.30 -17.95
N LEU A 193 2.86 -22.84 -18.53
CA LEU A 193 2.22 -24.06 -18.05
C LEU A 193 3.15 -25.28 -18.15
N ARG A 194 3.89 -25.44 -19.27
CA ARG A 194 4.90 -26.49 -19.41
C ARG A 194 6.01 -26.34 -18.37
N ALA A 195 6.55 -25.15 -18.19
CA ALA A 195 7.57 -24.90 -17.17
C ALA A 195 7.04 -25.28 -15.76
N LEU A 196 5.83 -24.84 -15.41
CA LEU A 196 5.22 -25.23 -14.16
C LEU A 196 5.05 -26.73 -14.04
N ASP A 197 4.68 -27.47 -15.11
CA ASP A 197 4.53 -28.91 -15.07
C ASP A 197 5.88 -29.66 -14.93
N ASP A 198 6.96 -29.13 -15.44
CA ASP A 198 8.30 -29.71 -15.30
C ASP A 198 8.89 -29.51 -13.89
N PHE A 199 8.62 -28.39 -13.25
CA PHE A 199 9.16 -28.08 -11.91
C PHE A 199 8.58 -29.00 -10.82
N GLN A 200 9.43 -29.46 -9.91
CA GLN A 200 9.03 -30.23 -8.74
C GLN A 200 8.71 -29.33 -7.55
N LYS A 201 9.41 -28.19 -7.45
CA LYS A 201 9.29 -27.20 -6.38
C LYS A 201 9.05 -25.79 -6.94
N PRO A 202 7.95 -25.61 -7.71
CA PRO A 202 7.64 -24.32 -8.32
C PRO A 202 7.32 -23.27 -7.26
N LEU A 203 7.71 -22.02 -7.57
CA LEU A 203 7.38 -20.84 -6.79
C LEU A 203 6.93 -19.73 -7.72
N ILE A 204 5.89 -18.99 -7.37
CA ILE A 204 5.48 -17.78 -8.06
C ILE A 204 5.83 -16.59 -7.16
N LEU A 205 6.60 -15.64 -7.67
CA LEU A 205 6.94 -14.38 -7.01
C LEU A 205 6.27 -13.22 -7.74
N THR A 206 5.67 -12.32 -6.96
CA THR A 206 4.90 -11.20 -7.52
C THR A 206 5.30 -9.86 -6.92
N GLY A 207 4.90 -8.78 -7.58
CA GLY A 207 4.86 -7.43 -7.02
C GLY A 207 3.62 -7.19 -6.16
N ALA A 208 3.41 -5.93 -5.79
CA ALA A 208 2.32 -5.51 -4.89
C ALA A 208 0.93 -5.61 -5.53
N THR A 209 0.81 -5.42 -6.83
CA THR A 209 -0.46 -5.54 -7.58
C THR A 209 -1.11 -6.90 -7.33
N LEU A 210 -0.33 -7.97 -7.28
CA LEU A 210 -0.80 -9.35 -7.08
C LEU A 210 -0.69 -9.84 -5.63
N ALA A 211 -0.51 -8.96 -4.65
CA ALA A 211 -0.43 -9.35 -3.25
C ALA A 211 -1.81 -9.85 -2.72
N LEU A 212 -1.78 -10.76 -1.76
CA LEU A 212 -2.99 -11.36 -1.18
C LEU A 212 -3.95 -10.34 -0.57
N ASN A 213 -3.43 -9.24 -0.05
CA ASN A 213 -4.23 -8.16 0.54
C ASN A 213 -4.99 -7.31 -0.50
N ARG A 214 -4.79 -7.58 -1.80
CA ARG A 214 -5.57 -6.99 -2.91
C ARG A 214 -6.83 -7.78 -3.25
N GLY A 215 -7.11 -8.87 -2.55
CA GLY A 215 -8.35 -9.64 -2.70
C GLY A 215 -8.43 -10.53 -3.93
N HIS A 216 -7.33 -10.79 -4.64
CA HIS A 216 -7.34 -11.54 -5.90
C HIS A 216 -7.70 -13.02 -5.69
N HIS A 217 -8.90 -13.39 -6.13
CA HIS A 217 -9.40 -14.76 -6.05
C HIS A 217 -8.51 -15.74 -6.83
N ALA A 218 -8.01 -15.35 -8.00
CA ALA A 218 -7.16 -16.18 -8.86
C ALA A 218 -5.85 -16.62 -8.17
N ILE A 219 -5.21 -15.73 -7.38
CA ILE A 219 -4.03 -16.09 -6.58
C ILE A 219 -4.36 -17.20 -5.58
N ARG A 220 -5.46 -17.06 -4.84
CA ARG A 220 -5.91 -18.10 -3.89
C ARG A 220 -6.21 -19.41 -4.60
N GLN A 221 -6.84 -19.35 -5.77
CA GLN A 221 -7.14 -20.53 -6.58
C GLN A 221 -5.86 -21.26 -7.02
N ILE A 222 -4.81 -20.55 -7.46
CA ILE A 222 -3.50 -21.15 -7.76
C ILE A 222 -2.92 -21.84 -6.54
N MET A 223 -2.93 -21.18 -5.39
CA MET A 223 -2.37 -21.72 -4.15
C MET A 223 -3.14 -22.95 -3.65
N ASP A 224 -4.46 -22.95 -3.73
CA ASP A 224 -5.30 -23.98 -3.10
C ASP A 224 -5.60 -25.16 -4.04
N LYS A 225 -5.89 -24.88 -5.31
CA LYS A 225 -6.21 -25.92 -6.31
C LYS A 225 -4.94 -26.58 -6.88
N HIS A 226 -3.92 -25.76 -7.19
CA HIS A 226 -2.70 -26.24 -7.86
C HIS A 226 -1.54 -26.50 -6.90
N HIS A 227 -1.68 -26.13 -5.62
CA HIS A 227 -0.66 -26.29 -4.57
C HIS A 227 0.67 -25.61 -4.90
N ILE A 228 0.63 -24.49 -5.68
CA ILE A 228 1.81 -23.69 -6.01
C ILE A 228 1.88 -22.52 -5.03
N PRO A 229 2.96 -22.36 -4.27
CA PRO A 229 3.13 -21.20 -3.41
C PRO A 229 3.25 -19.92 -4.24
N VAL A 230 2.56 -18.85 -3.80
CA VAL A 230 2.66 -17.50 -4.38
C VAL A 230 3.09 -16.55 -3.27
N ILE A 231 4.15 -15.77 -3.48
CA ILE A 231 4.70 -14.84 -2.50
C ILE A 231 4.87 -13.47 -3.14
N ALA A 232 4.23 -12.46 -2.57
CA ALA A 232 4.43 -11.07 -2.98
C ALA A 232 5.60 -10.45 -2.21
N LEU A 233 6.53 -9.84 -2.94
CA LEU A 233 7.73 -9.19 -2.40
C LEU A 233 7.49 -7.68 -2.30
N THR A 234 6.96 -7.24 -1.18
CA THR A 234 6.48 -5.85 -0.97
C THR A 234 7.17 -5.12 0.19
N SER A 235 8.16 -5.77 0.83
CA SER A 235 8.81 -5.21 2.00
C SER A 235 10.05 -4.36 1.66
N PRO A 236 10.24 -3.20 2.31
CA PRO A 236 11.47 -2.42 2.19
C PRO A 236 12.70 -3.11 2.82
N ARG A 237 12.50 -4.17 3.61
CA ARG A 237 13.58 -4.98 4.20
C ARG A 237 14.04 -6.12 3.28
N GLY A 238 13.38 -6.33 2.14
CA GLY A 238 13.70 -7.40 1.22
C GLY A 238 13.70 -8.77 1.87
N LEU A 239 14.73 -9.58 1.62
CA LEU A 239 14.86 -10.94 2.15
C LEU A 239 15.02 -11.03 3.67
N ASN A 240 15.35 -9.92 4.33
CA ASN A 240 15.54 -9.85 5.78
C ASN A 240 14.24 -9.52 6.54
N ASP A 241 13.10 -9.45 5.85
CA ASP A 241 11.82 -9.21 6.49
C ASP A 241 11.35 -10.43 7.28
N PRO A 242 11.28 -10.34 8.64
CA PRO A 242 10.86 -11.47 9.46
C PRO A 242 9.40 -11.88 9.22
N MET A 243 8.56 -11.02 8.63
CA MET A 243 7.21 -11.39 8.24
C MET A 243 7.20 -12.44 7.12
N GLN A 244 8.21 -12.42 6.25
CA GLN A 244 8.39 -13.41 5.19
C GLN A 244 9.10 -14.69 5.66
N GLY A 245 9.35 -14.84 6.96
CA GLY A 245 9.98 -16.01 7.56
C GLY A 245 11.37 -16.29 6.98
N LYS A 246 11.62 -17.54 6.68
CA LYS A 246 12.88 -18.00 6.05
C LYS A 246 12.77 -17.98 4.51
N LEU A 247 12.42 -16.83 3.93
CA LEU A 247 12.26 -16.68 2.47
C LEU A 247 13.54 -17.08 1.70
N GLY A 248 14.73 -16.72 2.19
CA GLY A 248 15.99 -17.12 1.57
C GLY A 248 16.15 -18.65 1.45
N ASP A 249 15.68 -19.42 2.44
CA ASP A 249 15.72 -20.89 2.40
C ASP A 249 14.72 -21.44 1.38
N ILE A 250 13.57 -20.78 1.22
CA ILE A 250 12.55 -21.15 0.22
C ILE A 250 13.11 -20.95 -1.18
N LEU A 251 13.74 -19.80 -1.44
CA LEU A 251 14.33 -19.46 -2.73
C LEU A 251 15.45 -20.43 -3.11
N ARG A 252 16.34 -20.76 -2.18
CA ARG A 252 17.40 -21.75 -2.41
C ARG A 252 16.88 -23.16 -2.69
N ALA A 253 15.72 -23.51 -2.16
CA ALA A 253 15.14 -24.84 -2.34
C ALA A 253 14.26 -24.98 -3.59
N ALA A 254 13.86 -23.88 -4.22
CA ALA A 254 13.03 -23.89 -5.42
C ALA A 254 13.85 -24.34 -6.64
N ASP A 255 13.25 -25.18 -7.51
CA ASP A 255 13.86 -25.59 -8.79
C ASP A 255 13.31 -24.81 -9.98
N GLY A 256 12.22 -24.06 -9.79
CA GLY A 256 11.63 -23.20 -10.81
C GLY A 256 10.88 -22.03 -10.22
N ILE A 257 11.08 -20.84 -10.76
CA ILE A 257 10.46 -19.61 -10.28
C ILE A 257 9.81 -18.89 -11.44
N ILE A 258 8.54 -18.56 -11.26
CA ILE A 258 7.80 -17.67 -12.16
C ILE A 258 7.80 -16.29 -11.54
N LEU A 259 8.36 -15.31 -12.21
CA LEU A 259 8.32 -13.89 -11.87
C LEU A 259 7.12 -13.26 -12.60
N LEU A 260 6.04 -12.98 -11.87
CA LEU A 260 4.87 -12.29 -12.42
C LEU A 260 4.94 -10.81 -12.02
N ASP A 261 5.25 -9.99 -13.02
CA ASP A 261 5.45 -8.54 -12.87
C ASP A 261 6.43 -8.17 -11.74
N LYS A 262 7.44 -9.02 -11.56
CA LYS A 262 8.46 -8.88 -10.52
C LYS A 262 9.85 -8.78 -11.12
N ALA A 263 10.48 -7.62 -10.93
CA ALA A 263 11.88 -7.40 -11.29
C ALA A 263 12.83 -8.06 -10.26
N PRO A 264 14.06 -8.43 -10.67
CA PRO A 264 15.11 -8.87 -9.76
C PRO A 264 15.75 -7.67 -9.02
N ASP A 265 14.93 -6.95 -8.26
CA ASP A 265 15.33 -5.80 -7.46
C ASP A 265 15.89 -6.20 -6.07
N PHE A 266 16.10 -5.21 -5.20
CA PHE A 266 16.65 -5.43 -3.85
C PHE A 266 15.77 -6.35 -2.98
N THR A 267 14.44 -6.41 -3.20
CA THR A 267 13.56 -7.29 -2.44
C THR A 267 13.78 -8.76 -2.77
N LEU A 268 14.40 -9.04 -3.93
CA LEU A 268 14.82 -10.36 -4.36
C LEU A 268 16.37 -10.51 -4.31
N GLY A 269 17.06 -9.64 -3.55
CA GLY A 269 18.51 -9.64 -3.44
C GLY A 269 19.20 -9.48 -4.80
N PHE A 270 18.61 -8.70 -5.71
CA PHE A 270 19.08 -8.47 -7.08
C PHE A 270 19.24 -9.74 -7.92
N GLY A 271 18.59 -10.85 -7.54
CA GLY A 271 18.68 -12.12 -8.26
C GLY A 271 20.05 -12.78 -8.25
N THR A 272 20.85 -12.53 -7.21
CA THR A 272 22.22 -13.10 -7.13
C THR A 272 22.19 -14.63 -7.10
N PRO A 273 23.20 -15.33 -7.68
CA PRO A 273 23.23 -16.80 -7.76
C PRO A 273 23.12 -17.51 -6.40
N ASP A 274 23.65 -16.92 -5.33
CA ASP A 274 23.62 -17.51 -3.98
C ASP A 274 22.19 -17.63 -3.40
N ILE A 275 21.26 -16.86 -3.94
CA ILE A 275 19.86 -16.83 -3.47
C ILE A 275 19.03 -17.91 -4.19
N MET A 276 19.30 -18.14 -5.48
CA MET A 276 18.54 -19.05 -6.33
C MET A 276 19.48 -19.87 -7.25
N PRO A 277 20.37 -20.69 -6.68
CA PRO A 277 21.48 -21.30 -7.44
C PRO A 277 21.00 -22.24 -8.56
N ASP A 278 19.92 -22.97 -8.33
CA ASP A 278 19.46 -24.05 -9.21
C ASP A 278 18.13 -23.73 -9.92
N ALA A 279 17.49 -22.60 -9.60
CA ALA A 279 16.17 -22.30 -10.12
C ALA A 279 16.18 -21.90 -11.59
N LYS A 280 15.31 -22.52 -12.39
CA LYS A 280 14.97 -22.03 -13.73
C LYS A 280 13.93 -20.91 -13.62
N ILE A 281 14.10 -19.87 -14.41
CA ILE A 281 13.32 -18.63 -14.30
C ILE A 281 12.44 -18.47 -15.54
N VAL A 282 11.17 -18.16 -15.28
CA VAL A 282 10.24 -17.63 -16.28
C VAL A 282 9.82 -16.22 -15.83
N ALA A 283 9.84 -15.24 -16.71
CA ALA A 283 9.37 -13.89 -16.41
C ALA A 283 8.19 -13.52 -17.32
N CYS A 284 7.13 -13.03 -16.73
CA CYS A 284 6.00 -12.43 -17.42
C CYS A 284 5.70 -11.09 -16.75
N ALA A 285 5.73 -9.99 -17.49
CA ALA A 285 5.52 -8.66 -16.96
C ALA A 285 4.81 -7.76 -17.97
N ALA A 286 4.13 -6.72 -17.45
CA ALA A 286 3.47 -5.72 -18.30
C ALA A 286 4.49 -4.84 -19.07
N GLN A 287 5.70 -4.71 -18.54
CA GLN A 287 6.76 -3.83 -19.08
C GLN A 287 7.90 -4.66 -19.68
N SER A 288 8.31 -4.32 -20.91
CA SER A 288 9.43 -4.96 -21.62
C SER A 288 10.76 -4.83 -20.87
N GLU A 289 10.97 -3.71 -20.18
CA GLU A 289 12.16 -3.40 -19.38
C GLU A 289 12.34 -4.39 -18.24
N THR A 290 11.25 -4.80 -17.59
CA THR A 290 11.28 -5.82 -16.52
C THR A 290 11.73 -7.17 -17.07
N VAL A 291 11.19 -7.61 -18.22
CA VAL A 291 11.59 -8.86 -18.87
C VAL A 291 13.03 -8.81 -19.34
N THR A 292 13.45 -7.67 -19.92
CA THR A 292 14.83 -7.43 -20.36
C THR A 292 15.80 -7.52 -19.19
N LEU A 293 15.49 -6.90 -18.06
CA LEU A 293 16.30 -6.97 -16.85
C LEU A 293 16.40 -8.41 -16.31
N CYS A 294 15.29 -9.15 -16.30
CA CYS A 294 15.31 -10.57 -15.92
C CYS A 294 16.25 -11.40 -16.82
N ASN A 295 16.19 -11.18 -18.14
CA ASN A 295 17.10 -11.85 -19.09
C ASN A 295 18.57 -11.52 -18.81
N GLN A 296 18.88 -10.27 -18.48
CA GLN A 296 20.25 -9.84 -18.17
C GLN A 296 20.77 -10.45 -16.87
N VAL A 297 19.93 -10.49 -15.83
CA VAL A 297 20.31 -10.97 -14.49
C VAL A 297 20.43 -12.50 -14.46
N PHE A 298 19.43 -13.21 -15.00
CA PHE A 298 19.35 -14.67 -14.87
C PHE A 298 19.98 -15.44 -16.03
N GLN A 299 20.36 -14.78 -17.13
CA GLN A 299 21.09 -15.34 -18.27
C GLN A 299 20.74 -16.82 -18.59
N GLY A 300 21.67 -17.76 -18.37
CA GLY A 300 21.50 -19.18 -18.68
C GLY A 300 20.44 -19.94 -17.88
N ASN A 301 19.87 -19.32 -16.83
CA ASN A 301 18.76 -19.86 -16.06
C ASN A 301 17.39 -19.33 -16.52
N MET A 302 17.36 -18.26 -17.31
CA MET A 302 16.13 -17.77 -17.92
C MET A 302 15.69 -18.68 -19.05
N ILE A 303 14.51 -19.30 -18.93
CA ILE A 303 14.00 -20.26 -19.92
C ILE A 303 12.86 -19.70 -20.78
N TRP A 304 12.14 -18.68 -20.28
CA TRP A 304 11.10 -17.98 -21.05
C TRP A 304 10.90 -16.56 -20.54
N GLY A 305 10.57 -15.65 -21.45
CA GLY A 305 10.17 -14.28 -21.13
C GLY A 305 9.05 -13.81 -22.05
N CYS A 306 8.01 -13.18 -21.48
CA CYS A 306 6.89 -12.64 -22.25
C CYS A 306 6.36 -11.35 -21.65
N ILE A 307 5.65 -10.58 -22.49
CA ILE A 307 4.98 -9.33 -22.08
C ILE A 307 3.48 -9.60 -22.05
N ALA A 308 2.87 -9.44 -20.88
CA ALA A 308 1.44 -9.58 -20.70
C ALA A 308 0.98 -8.88 -19.41
N ASP A 309 -0.31 -8.55 -19.34
CA ASP A 309 -0.94 -8.05 -18.12
C ASP A 309 -0.87 -9.08 -16.99
N PRO A 310 -0.36 -8.75 -15.80
CA PRO A 310 -0.17 -9.68 -14.70
C PRO A 310 -1.48 -10.20 -14.13
N MET A 311 -2.54 -9.38 -14.13
CA MET A 311 -3.86 -9.78 -13.62
C MET A 311 -4.54 -10.78 -14.55
N LEU A 312 -4.52 -10.51 -15.85
CA LEU A 312 -5.06 -11.42 -16.88
C LEU A 312 -4.24 -12.71 -16.93
N THR A 313 -2.92 -12.62 -16.77
CA THR A 313 -2.03 -13.80 -16.71
C THR A 313 -2.37 -14.70 -15.53
N VAL A 314 -2.53 -14.14 -14.33
CA VAL A 314 -2.92 -14.90 -13.14
C VAL A 314 -4.29 -15.54 -13.30
N ALA A 315 -5.26 -14.82 -13.88
CA ALA A 315 -6.58 -15.38 -14.16
C ALA A 315 -6.51 -16.56 -15.14
N ALA A 316 -5.72 -16.44 -16.22
CA ALA A 316 -5.50 -17.51 -17.20
C ALA A 316 -4.81 -18.73 -16.56
N LEU A 317 -3.80 -18.54 -15.72
CA LEU A 317 -3.12 -19.61 -14.98
C LEU A 317 -4.07 -20.32 -14.01
N ALA A 318 -4.91 -19.58 -13.27
CA ALA A 318 -5.87 -20.16 -12.34
C ALA A 318 -6.95 -21.01 -13.04
N ALA A 319 -7.38 -20.59 -14.24
CA ALA A 319 -8.35 -21.31 -15.06
C ALA A 319 -7.77 -22.55 -15.77
N SER A 320 -6.44 -22.61 -15.92
CA SER A 320 -5.77 -23.66 -16.70
C SER A 320 -5.76 -25.01 -15.98
N ALA A 321 -5.64 -26.08 -16.78
CA ALA A 321 -5.43 -27.44 -16.29
C ALA A 321 -3.93 -27.67 -16.06
N LEU A 322 -3.48 -27.55 -14.82
CA LEU A 322 -2.13 -27.94 -14.40
C LEU A 322 -2.14 -29.37 -13.84
N ARG A 323 -1.02 -30.09 -13.94
CA ARG A 323 -0.91 -31.41 -13.33
C ARG A 323 -1.24 -31.37 -11.83
N LYS A 324 -1.85 -32.43 -11.32
CA LYS A 324 -2.13 -32.55 -9.90
C LYS A 324 -0.82 -32.70 -9.13
N ARG A 325 -0.54 -31.80 -8.19
CA ARG A 325 0.66 -31.79 -7.34
C ARG A 325 0.35 -32.27 -5.94
N SER A 326 1.34 -32.89 -5.30
CA SER A 326 1.32 -33.08 -3.85
C SER A 326 1.39 -31.72 -3.14
N SER A 327 0.69 -31.57 -2.01
CA SER A 327 0.78 -30.39 -1.16
C SER A 327 2.10 -30.29 -0.38
N ALA A 328 2.98 -31.28 -0.46
CA ALA A 328 4.19 -31.36 0.36
C ALA A 328 5.11 -30.13 0.22
N TRP A 329 5.32 -29.65 -1.01
CA TRP A 329 6.12 -28.45 -1.24
C TRP A 329 5.46 -27.19 -0.64
N LYS A 330 4.18 -26.95 -0.94
CA LYS A 330 3.41 -25.84 -0.33
C LYS A 330 3.47 -25.90 1.20
N THR A 331 3.32 -27.09 1.79
CA THR A 331 3.42 -27.28 3.24
C THR A 331 4.80 -26.93 3.78
N SER A 332 5.87 -27.31 3.07
CA SER A 332 7.23 -26.93 3.44
C SER A 332 7.46 -25.44 3.37
N VAL A 333 7.00 -24.80 2.31
CA VAL A 333 7.06 -23.33 2.15
C VAL A 333 6.30 -22.65 3.30
N ASN A 334 5.07 -23.06 3.59
CA ASN A 334 4.28 -22.49 4.67
C ASN A 334 4.98 -22.62 6.04
N LYS A 335 5.63 -23.77 6.32
CA LYS A 335 6.40 -23.96 7.55
C LYS A 335 7.58 -22.99 7.66
N LEU A 336 8.20 -22.61 6.55
CA LEU A 336 9.29 -21.64 6.54
C LEU A 336 8.77 -20.20 6.63
N LEU A 337 7.66 -19.87 5.98
CA LEU A 337 7.04 -18.54 6.02
C LEU A 337 6.54 -18.14 7.41
N VAL A 338 6.08 -19.12 8.22
CA VAL A 338 5.61 -18.82 9.59
C VAL A 338 6.74 -18.75 10.61
N LYS A 339 7.99 -19.08 10.23
CA LYS A 339 9.13 -18.93 11.16
C LYS A 339 9.30 -17.47 11.56
N ARG A 340 9.61 -17.26 12.81
CA ARG A 340 9.89 -15.93 13.36
C ARG A 340 11.21 -15.98 14.13
N PRO A 341 11.94 -14.85 14.19
CA PRO A 341 13.12 -14.74 15.03
C PRO A 341 12.83 -15.05 16.51
N ASP A 342 13.83 -15.52 17.23
CA ASP A 342 13.71 -15.87 18.64
C ASP A 342 13.24 -14.70 19.52
N GLN A 343 13.61 -13.46 19.16
CA GLN A 343 13.16 -12.25 19.84
C GLN A 343 11.62 -12.14 19.88
N VAL A 344 10.94 -12.58 18.83
CA VAL A 344 9.47 -12.58 18.74
C VAL A 344 8.86 -13.73 19.55
N THR A 345 9.45 -14.93 19.45
CA THR A 345 8.84 -16.16 19.97
C THR A 345 9.16 -16.45 21.44
N LYS A 346 10.28 -15.92 21.96
CA LYS A 346 10.76 -16.20 23.32
C LYS A 346 10.47 -15.10 24.34
N THR A 347 9.61 -14.13 23.98
CA THR A 347 9.28 -13.03 24.89
C THR A 347 8.58 -13.56 26.14
N LYS A 348 9.21 -13.35 27.30
CA LYS A 348 8.62 -13.66 28.59
C LYS A 348 7.61 -12.55 28.95
N THR A 349 6.34 -12.85 28.87
CA THR A 349 5.22 -11.92 29.14
C THR A 349 5.00 -11.63 30.63
N LYS A 350 5.81 -12.19 31.54
CA LYS A 350 5.60 -12.05 32.98
C LYS A 350 6.73 -11.28 33.61
N THR A 351 6.45 -10.12 34.19
CA THR A 351 7.25 -9.38 35.19
C THR A 351 8.32 -8.40 34.68
N SER A 352 8.35 -7.95 33.44
CA SER A 352 9.13 -6.76 33.15
C SER A 352 8.36 -5.52 33.62
N PRO A 353 8.98 -4.58 34.37
CA PRO A 353 8.35 -3.30 34.67
C PRO A 353 8.12 -2.47 33.38
N ASN A 354 8.85 -2.76 32.31
CA ASN A 354 8.82 -2.02 31.07
C ASN A 354 8.06 -2.82 29.98
N ILE A 355 7.19 -2.15 29.27
CA ILE A 355 6.49 -2.70 28.10
C ILE A 355 7.49 -2.84 26.95
N THR A 356 7.45 -3.98 26.27
CA THR A 356 8.22 -4.22 25.04
C THR A 356 7.28 -4.34 23.83
N PRO A 357 7.75 -4.07 22.60
CA PRO A 357 6.96 -4.26 21.39
C PRO A 357 6.34 -5.66 21.27
N ALA A 358 7.07 -6.70 21.66
CA ALA A 358 6.57 -8.07 21.63
C ALA A 358 5.41 -8.30 22.62
N MET A 359 5.40 -7.64 23.80
CA MET A 359 4.26 -7.71 24.74
C MET A 359 3.02 -7.02 24.17
N ILE A 360 3.20 -5.90 23.48
CA ILE A 360 2.10 -5.19 22.79
C ILE A 360 1.46 -6.12 21.75
N MET A 361 2.27 -6.75 20.92
CA MET A 361 1.76 -7.64 19.87
C MET A 361 1.14 -8.92 20.43
N GLN A 362 1.65 -9.47 21.53
CA GLN A 362 1.01 -10.59 22.22
C GLN A 362 -0.36 -10.17 22.79
N GLY A 363 -0.45 -9.00 23.42
CA GLY A 363 -1.72 -8.45 23.92
C GLY A 363 -2.72 -8.22 22.79
N PHE A 364 -2.29 -7.70 21.64
CA PHE A 364 -3.12 -7.55 20.46
C PHE A 364 -3.62 -8.92 19.96
N ALA A 365 -2.74 -9.90 19.84
CA ALA A 365 -3.09 -11.25 19.42
C ALA A 365 -4.17 -11.90 20.31
N ASN A 366 -4.14 -11.64 21.61
CA ASN A 366 -5.14 -12.13 22.58
C ASN A 366 -6.50 -11.42 22.47
N CYS A 367 -6.57 -10.29 21.75
CA CYS A 367 -7.78 -9.47 21.64
C CYS A 367 -8.53 -9.65 20.32
N ILE A 368 -7.91 -10.18 19.27
CA ILE A 368 -8.53 -10.29 17.94
C ILE A 368 -9.08 -11.69 17.66
N ASP A 369 -10.18 -11.75 16.89
CA ASP A 369 -10.65 -13.01 16.27
C ASP A 369 -10.00 -13.17 14.88
N THR A 370 -9.08 -14.12 14.74
CA THR A 370 -8.37 -14.38 13.48
C THR A 370 -9.29 -14.88 12.35
N ARG A 371 -10.55 -15.24 12.63
CA ARG A 371 -11.56 -15.60 11.62
C ARG A 371 -12.25 -14.37 11.03
N LYS A 372 -12.25 -13.24 11.77
CA LYS A 372 -12.75 -11.93 11.35
C LYS A 372 -11.75 -10.85 11.76
N PRO A 373 -10.52 -10.89 11.24
CA PRO A 373 -9.50 -9.95 11.69
C PRO A 373 -9.83 -8.53 11.25
N PRO A 374 -9.37 -7.52 12.01
CA PRO A 374 -9.37 -6.15 11.51
C PRO A 374 -8.48 -6.02 10.27
N LEU A 375 -8.64 -4.97 9.51
CA LEU A 375 -7.60 -4.53 8.57
C LEU A 375 -6.48 -3.89 9.37
N MET A 376 -5.25 -4.15 9.00
CA MET A 376 -4.06 -3.70 9.75
C MET A 376 -3.13 -2.92 8.86
N VAL A 377 -2.70 -1.75 9.32
CA VAL A 377 -1.65 -0.94 8.69
C VAL A 377 -0.44 -0.96 9.61
N CYS A 378 0.73 -1.32 9.08
CA CYS A 378 1.99 -1.24 9.80
C CYS A 378 2.85 -0.16 9.14
N ASP A 379 2.98 0.98 9.82
CA ASP A 379 3.80 2.10 9.38
C ASP A 379 5.23 1.93 9.88
N GLY A 380 6.10 2.81 9.42
CA GLY A 380 7.53 2.73 9.56
C GLY A 380 8.08 2.72 10.98
N GLY A 381 9.40 2.67 11.05
CA GLY A 381 10.18 2.59 12.28
C GLY A 381 10.22 1.17 12.85
N GLU A 382 10.90 1.07 14.00
CA GLU A 382 11.12 -0.22 14.66
C GLU A 382 9.81 -0.86 15.11
N PHE A 383 8.88 -0.06 15.68
CA PHE A 383 7.63 -0.60 16.19
C PHE A 383 6.71 -1.14 15.08
N GLY A 384 6.60 -0.48 13.94
CA GLY A 384 5.82 -0.99 12.81
C GLY A 384 6.35 -2.34 12.30
N GLN A 385 7.67 -2.53 12.30
CA GLN A 385 8.31 -3.80 11.94
C GLN A 385 8.09 -4.89 13.01
N TRP A 386 8.12 -4.52 14.30
CA TRP A 386 7.72 -5.41 15.38
C TRP A 386 6.28 -5.84 15.25
N ALA A 387 5.38 -4.91 14.88
CA ALA A 387 3.98 -5.22 14.65
C ALA A 387 3.81 -6.27 13.56
N GLN A 388 4.47 -6.10 12.42
CA GLN A 388 4.45 -7.09 11.34
C GLN A 388 4.96 -8.46 11.79
N ALA A 389 6.11 -8.51 12.47
CA ALA A 389 6.73 -9.75 12.89
C ALA A 389 5.94 -10.47 14.00
N GLY A 390 5.29 -9.72 14.89
CA GLY A 390 4.56 -10.23 16.05
C GLY A 390 3.10 -10.60 15.82
N LEU A 391 2.57 -10.45 14.60
CA LEU A 391 1.20 -10.85 14.29
C LEU A 391 0.98 -12.35 14.45
N PRO A 392 -0.12 -12.78 15.07
CA PRO A 392 -0.48 -14.20 15.16
C PRO A 392 -0.88 -14.73 13.78
N ASP A 393 -0.64 -15.99 13.51
CA ASP A 393 -1.01 -16.68 12.27
C ASP A 393 -0.77 -15.84 10.99
N PRO A 394 0.51 -15.59 10.64
CA PRO A 394 0.84 -14.69 9.54
C PRO A 394 0.29 -15.14 8.17
N LEU A 395 0.01 -16.42 7.97
CA LEU A 395 -0.60 -16.91 6.72
C LEU A 395 -2.09 -16.54 6.65
N ALA A 396 -2.83 -16.70 7.75
CA ALA A 396 -4.24 -16.31 7.81
C ALA A 396 -4.42 -14.79 7.68
N LEU A 397 -3.50 -14.02 8.28
CA LEU A 397 -3.58 -12.56 8.31
C LEU A 397 -2.96 -11.86 7.10
N ALA A 398 -2.19 -12.55 6.25
CA ALA A 398 -1.50 -11.94 5.10
C ALA A 398 -2.41 -11.09 4.19
N ALA A 399 -3.68 -11.48 4.04
CA ALA A 399 -4.66 -10.74 3.25
C ALA A 399 -5.21 -9.48 3.93
N HIS A 400 -4.81 -9.19 5.15
CA HIS A 400 -5.36 -8.11 5.98
C HIS A 400 -4.31 -7.09 6.45
N ILE A 401 -3.05 -7.28 6.03
CA ILE A 401 -1.91 -6.45 6.44
C ILE A 401 -1.48 -5.57 5.28
N PHE A 402 -1.30 -4.29 5.56
CA PHE A 402 -0.85 -3.27 4.63
C PHE A 402 0.38 -2.56 5.20
N THR A 403 1.30 -2.21 4.33
CA THR A 403 2.52 -1.47 4.65
C THR A 403 2.71 -0.34 3.65
N ASN A 404 3.67 0.55 3.89
CA ASN A 404 4.02 1.63 2.97
C ASN A 404 4.80 1.15 1.72
N GLY A 405 4.81 -0.16 1.47
CA GLY A 405 5.47 -0.74 0.29
C GLY A 405 6.99 -0.69 0.35
N THR A 406 7.62 -0.87 -0.79
CA THR A 406 9.07 -0.98 -0.93
C THR A 406 9.81 0.37 -0.87
N SER A 407 9.10 1.50 -0.89
CA SER A 407 9.70 2.83 -0.78
C SER A 407 10.42 3.08 0.55
N GLY A 408 10.02 2.37 1.60
CA GLY A 408 10.49 2.65 2.96
C GLY A 408 9.99 3.98 3.53
N GLY A 409 8.99 4.63 2.89
CA GLY A 409 8.36 5.84 3.39
C GLY A 409 7.67 5.60 4.73
N ILE A 410 7.72 6.60 5.62
CA ILE A 410 7.06 6.58 6.94
C ILE A 410 6.04 7.70 7.04
N GLY A 411 5.14 7.61 8.02
CA GLY A 411 4.14 8.64 8.32
C GLY A 411 2.85 8.52 7.50
N GLY A 412 2.80 7.68 6.46
CA GLY A 412 1.60 7.47 5.66
C GLY A 412 0.54 6.57 6.31
N GLY A 413 0.92 5.78 7.31
CA GLY A 413 0.05 4.75 7.88
C GLY A 413 -1.20 5.29 8.58
N LEU A 414 -1.12 6.44 9.22
CA LEU A 414 -2.26 7.08 9.87
C LEU A 414 -3.34 7.45 8.84
N PRO A 415 -3.05 8.28 7.80
CA PRO A 415 -4.06 8.61 6.80
C PRO A 415 -4.46 7.40 5.93
N GLN A 416 -3.57 6.45 5.63
CA GLN A 416 -3.95 5.20 4.95
C GLN A 416 -5.03 4.44 5.72
N ALA A 417 -4.87 4.30 7.05
CA ALA A 417 -5.86 3.63 7.89
C ALA A 417 -7.23 4.33 7.85
N ILE A 418 -7.25 5.65 7.78
CA ILE A 418 -8.49 6.42 7.61
C ILE A 418 -9.16 6.09 6.28
N GLY A 419 -8.41 6.14 5.17
CA GLY A 419 -8.93 5.78 3.85
C GLY A 419 -9.45 4.34 3.78
N MET A 420 -8.75 3.40 4.43
CA MET A 420 -9.21 2.01 4.56
C MET A 420 -10.51 1.89 5.36
N ALA A 421 -10.64 2.65 6.45
CA ALA A 421 -11.86 2.64 7.28
C ALA A 421 -13.05 3.27 6.53
N VAL A 422 -12.82 4.31 5.72
CA VAL A 422 -13.84 4.87 4.81
C VAL A 422 -14.32 3.82 3.81
N ALA A 423 -13.41 3.04 3.24
CA ALA A 423 -13.73 1.99 2.27
C ALA A 423 -14.39 0.75 2.89
N ASN A 424 -14.25 0.53 4.20
CA ASN A 424 -14.71 -0.67 4.91
C ASN A 424 -15.42 -0.30 6.22
N PRO A 425 -16.58 0.36 6.18
CA PRO A 425 -17.24 0.91 7.36
C PRO A 425 -17.67 -0.15 8.39
N ASP A 426 -17.86 -1.39 7.96
CA ASP A 426 -18.28 -2.52 8.81
C ASP A 426 -17.12 -3.28 9.46
N ARG A 427 -15.88 -2.76 9.32
CA ARG A 427 -14.66 -3.42 9.81
C ARG A 427 -13.78 -2.43 10.57
N HIS A 428 -13.26 -2.87 11.70
CA HIS A 428 -12.18 -2.12 12.34
C HIS A 428 -10.93 -2.09 11.47
N VAL A 429 -10.27 -0.94 11.47
CA VAL A 429 -8.92 -0.75 10.94
C VAL A 429 -8.00 -0.42 12.11
N VAL A 430 -6.89 -1.12 12.22
CA VAL A 430 -5.88 -0.89 13.26
C VAL A 430 -4.57 -0.49 12.62
N ALA A 431 -4.04 0.67 12.96
CA ALA A 431 -2.75 1.13 12.51
C ALA A 431 -1.71 1.06 13.64
N PHE A 432 -0.59 0.41 13.36
CA PHE A 432 0.57 0.33 14.25
C PHE A 432 1.65 1.28 13.73
N MET A 433 2.14 2.16 14.57
CA MET A 433 3.16 3.14 14.21
C MET A 433 4.02 3.53 15.40
N GLY A 434 5.28 3.83 15.16
CA GLY A 434 6.12 4.50 16.15
C GLY A 434 5.66 5.95 16.36
N ASP A 435 6.06 6.54 17.47
CA ASP A 435 5.79 7.93 17.81
C ASP A 435 6.31 8.92 16.76
N GLY A 436 7.52 8.70 16.24
CA GLY A 436 8.07 9.49 15.14
C GLY A 436 7.18 9.45 13.89
N SER A 437 6.75 8.26 13.44
CA SER A 437 5.84 8.11 12.29
C SER A 437 4.47 8.74 12.54
N ALA A 438 3.91 8.60 13.74
CA ALA A 438 2.65 9.21 14.12
C ALA A 438 2.67 10.73 13.99
N GLY A 439 3.82 11.35 14.30
CA GLY A 439 4.00 12.80 14.26
C GLY A 439 3.75 13.45 12.89
N PHE A 440 3.91 12.71 11.77
CA PHE A 440 3.76 13.26 10.41
C PHE A 440 2.36 13.77 10.10
N HIS A 441 1.33 13.06 10.54
CA HIS A 441 -0.06 13.35 10.16
C HIS A 441 -1.04 13.34 11.33
N LEU A 442 -0.61 13.74 12.53
CA LEU A 442 -1.46 13.76 13.73
C LEU A 442 -2.78 14.54 13.54
N ALA A 443 -2.75 15.62 12.77
CA ALA A 443 -3.93 16.43 12.50
C ALA A 443 -5.05 15.64 11.80
N GLU A 444 -4.72 14.56 11.08
CA GLU A 444 -5.71 13.73 10.39
C GLU A 444 -6.54 12.86 11.34
N ILE A 445 -6.20 12.77 12.62
CA ILE A 445 -7.06 12.20 13.66
C ILE A 445 -8.41 12.95 13.71
N GLU A 446 -8.38 14.27 13.54
CA GLU A 446 -9.58 15.09 13.42
C GLU A 446 -10.36 14.74 12.15
N THR A 447 -9.69 14.48 11.03
CA THR A 447 -10.32 14.01 9.79
C THR A 447 -11.04 12.68 10.01
N ALA A 448 -10.40 11.72 10.68
CA ALA A 448 -11.04 10.43 11.02
C ALA A 448 -12.31 10.63 11.85
N ARG A 449 -12.29 11.52 12.84
CA ARG A 449 -13.46 11.87 13.65
C ARG A 449 -14.59 12.45 12.80
N ARG A 450 -14.30 13.45 11.96
CA ARG A 450 -15.27 14.07 11.04
C ARG A 450 -15.84 13.07 10.04
N ALA A 451 -15.00 12.17 9.55
CA ALA A 451 -15.40 11.10 8.65
C ALA A 451 -16.27 10.04 9.36
N ASN A 452 -16.29 10.04 10.69
CA ASN A 452 -17.03 9.08 11.53
C ASN A 452 -16.70 7.62 11.18
N VAL A 453 -15.41 7.27 11.23
CA VAL A 453 -14.92 5.93 10.87
C VAL A 453 -14.35 5.18 12.09
N PRO A 454 -14.54 3.85 12.20
CA PRO A 454 -14.00 3.05 13.30
C PRO A 454 -12.53 2.71 13.03
N VAL A 455 -11.61 3.57 13.47
CA VAL A 455 -10.16 3.37 13.30
C VAL A 455 -9.44 3.45 14.64
N ILE A 456 -8.47 2.56 14.85
CA ILE A 456 -7.66 2.46 16.06
C ILE A 456 -6.20 2.73 15.70
N PHE A 457 -5.59 3.74 16.30
CA PHE A 457 -4.18 4.05 16.17
C PHE A 457 -3.45 3.55 17.42
N ILE A 458 -2.54 2.58 17.27
CA ILE A 458 -1.67 2.08 18.33
C ILE A 458 -0.28 2.67 18.11
N ILE A 459 0.10 3.59 18.97
CA ILE A 459 1.39 4.30 18.94
C ILE A 459 2.31 3.64 19.96
N GLY A 460 3.36 2.98 19.46
CA GLY A 460 4.47 2.51 20.29
C GLY A 460 5.42 3.67 20.53
N ASN A 461 5.35 4.24 21.72
CA ASN A 461 6.04 5.46 22.09
C ASN A 461 7.29 5.15 22.93
N ASP A 462 8.47 5.27 22.34
CA ASP A 462 9.77 5.15 23.01
C ASP A 462 10.55 6.48 23.01
N TYR A 463 9.90 7.56 22.57
CA TYR A 463 10.43 8.92 22.47
C TYR A 463 11.67 9.03 21.59
N ARG A 464 11.73 8.21 20.53
CA ARG A 464 12.92 8.14 19.68
C ARG A 464 12.62 7.81 18.21
N TRP A 465 13.51 8.26 17.37
CA TRP A 465 13.71 7.73 16.04
C TRP A 465 14.49 6.41 16.12
N GLY A 466 13.84 5.33 16.55
CA GLY A 466 14.50 4.06 16.90
C GLY A 466 15.33 3.46 15.76
N ALA A 467 14.87 3.54 14.52
CA ALA A 467 15.62 3.03 13.37
C ALA A 467 16.93 3.80 13.15
N GLU A 468 16.92 5.12 13.31
CA GLU A 468 18.09 6.00 13.20
C GLU A 468 19.09 5.74 14.34
N VAL A 469 18.57 5.49 15.56
CA VAL A 469 19.39 5.08 16.70
C VAL A 469 20.17 3.80 16.36
N GLU A 470 19.49 2.76 15.86
CA GLU A 470 20.13 1.50 15.52
C GLU A 470 21.13 1.65 14.36
N ILE A 471 20.82 2.47 13.36
CA ILE A 471 21.75 2.76 12.25
C ILE A 471 23.01 3.46 12.76
N GLN A 472 22.88 4.49 13.59
CA GLN A 472 24.02 5.23 14.13
C GLN A 472 24.86 4.34 15.05
N LYS A 473 24.21 3.61 15.98
CA LYS A 473 24.86 2.65 16.88
C LYS A 473 25.69 1.62 16.12
N ASN A 474 25.09 0.98 15.10
CA ASN A 474 25.74 -0.10 14.37
C ASN A 474 26.87 0.39 13.44
N ARG A 475 26.79 1.62 12.93
CA ARG A 475 27.80 2.17 12.01
C ARG A 475 28.92 2.92 12.71
N TYR A 476 28.59 3.60 13.82
CA TYR A 476 29.48 4.60 14.40
C TYR A 476 29.76 4.35 15.89
N GLY A 477 29.01 3.48 16.56
CA GLY A 477 29.11 3.20 18.00
C GLY A 477 28.10 3.95 18.86
N GLU A 478 27.89 3.47 20.09
CA GLU A 478 26.89 4.02 21.02
C GLU A 478 27.15 5.49 21.37
N ASP A 479 28.41 5.89 21.49
CA ASP A 479 28.82 7.26 21.84
C ASP A 479 28.59 8.27 20.68
N ARG A 480 28.11 7.80 19.51
CA ARG A 480 27.90 8.60 18.33
C ARG A 480 26.42 8.79 17.98
N ILE A 481 25.50 8.35 18.85
CA ILE A 481 24.06 8.54 18.68
C ILE A 481 23.72 9.99 19.02
N HIS A 482 23.07 10.70 18.07
CA HIS A 482 22.63 12.08 18.29
C HIS A 482 21.39 12.42 17.46
N SER A 483 20.62 13.42 17.90
CA SER A 483 19.45 13.97 17.20
C SER A 483 18.36 12.90 16.88
N CYS A 484 18.27 11.87 17.71
CA CYS A 484 17.27 10.80 17.56
C CYS A 484 16.20 10.82 18.67
N ASP A 485 16.41 11.58 19.75
CA ASP A 485 15.45 11.66 20.84
C ASP A 485 14.31 12.61 20.48
N LEU A 486 13.08 12.23 20.84
CA LEU A 486 11.89 13.05 20.82
C LEU A 486 11.55 13.49 22.25
N ASP A 487 10.62 14.43 22.39
CA ASP A 487 10.23 14.95 23.68
C ASP A 487 9.48 13.91 24.51
N ALA A 488 10.04 13.57 25.68
CA ALA A 488 9.51 12.57 26.60
C ALA A 488 8.16 12.95 27.25
N ASP A 489 7.77 14.21 27.19
CA ASP A 489 6.48 14.70 27.70
C ASP A 489 5.36 14.65 26.65
N THR A 490 5.64 14.22 25.42
CA THR A 490 4.65 14.15 24.36
C THR A 490 3.57 13.10 24.67
N ARG A 491 2.33 13.57 24.79
CA ARG A 491 1.15 12.79 25.18
C ARG A 491 0.17 12.65 24.02
N TYR A 492 0.35 11.63 23.19
CA TYR A 492 -0.51 11.36 22.03
C TYR A 492 -1.97 11.07 22.41
N ASP A 493 -2.20 10.49 23.59
CA ASP A 493 -3.53 10.28 24.15
C ASP A 493 -4.23 11.60 24.50
N LEU A 494 -3.52 12.58 25.06
CA LEU A 494 -4.08 13.92 25.33
C LEU A 494 -4.31 14.71 24.04
N ILE A 495 -3.41 14.61 23.07
CA ILE A 495 -3.60 15.20 21.72
C ILE A 495 -4.87 14.66 21.09
N ALA A 496 -5.08 13.35 21.15
CA ALA A 496 -6.31 12.70 20.70
C ALA A 496 -7.55 13.23 21.43
N GLY A 497 -7.48 13.37 22.74
CA GLY A 497 -8.53 14.00 23.55
C GLY A 497 -8.81 15.44 23.11
N GLY A 498 -7.78 16.20 22.73
CA GLY A 498 -7.91 17.56 22.18
C GLY A 498 -8.68 17.60 20.85
N PHE A 499 -8.59 16.56 20.03
CA PHE A 499 -9.41 16.36 18.83
C PHE A 499 -10.79 15.77 19.14
N GLY A 500 -11.09 15.46 20.42
CA GLY A 500 -12.36 14.91 20.87
C GLY A 500 -12.57 13.45 20.49
N VAL A 501 -11.48 12.66 20.38
CA VAL A 501 -11.53 11.22 20.18
C VAL A 501 -11.05 10.47 21.42
N ASN A 502 -11.28 9.16 21.48
CA ASN A 502 -10.91 8.33 22.61
C ASN A 502 -9.39 8.16 22.71
N GLY A 503 -8.75 8.85 23.65
CA GLY A 503 -7.33 8.78 23.93
C GLY A 503 -7.05 7.91 25.14
N ILE A 504 -6.18 6.91 25.02
CA ILE A 504 -5.84 5.94 26.08
C ILE A 504 -4.35 5.92 26.30
N LEU A 505 -3.90 6.13 27.53
CA LEU A 505 -2.51 5.94 27.95
C LEU A 505 -2.31 4.53 28.51
N VAL A 506 -1.24 3.87 28.07
CA VAL A 506 -0.80 2.56 28.59
C VAL A 506 0.63 2.67 29.07
N GLU A 507 0.83 2.48 30.38
CA GLU A 507 2.12 2.59 31.07
C GLU A 507 2.61 1.26 31.65
N THR A 508 1.71 0.29 31.78
CA THR A 508 2.00 -1.01 32.37
C THR A 508 1.43 -2.16 31.54
N THR A 509 2.06 -3.31 31.60
CA THR A 509 1.72 -4.49 30.80
C THR A 509 0.28 -4.97 30.98
N ASN A 510 -0.27 -4.84 32.20
CA ASN A 510 -1.65 -5.25 32.50
C ASN A 510 -2.72 -4.31 31.91
N GLN A 511 -2.35 -3.14 31.43
CA GLN A 511 -3.25 -2.20 30.75
C GLN A 511 -3.38 -2.49 29.24
N ILE A 512 -2.47 -3.24 28.63
CA ILE A 512 -2.42 -3.46 27.16
C ILE A 512 -3.72 -4.08 26.64
N GLU A 513 -4.08 -5.27 27.16
CA GLU A 513 -5.30 -5.96 26.68
C GLU A 513 -6.60 -5.18 26.98
N PRO A 514 -6.80 -4.62 28.18
CA PRO A 514 -7.98 -3.77 28.45
C PRO A 514 -8.08 -2.57 27.49
N ALA A 515 -6.98 -1.88 27.19
CA ALA A 515 -6.95 -0.75 26.27
C ALA A 515 -7.38 -1.18 24.84
N ILE A 516 -6.78 -2.27 24.32
CA ILE A 516 -7.10 -2.78 22.99
C ILE A 516 -8.55 -3.27 22.92
N ARG A 517 -9.05 -4.01 23.90
CA ARG A 517 -10.45 -4.48 23.95
C ARG A 517 -11.42 -3.30 24.03
N GLY A 518 -11.10 -2.28 24.84
CA GLY A 518 -11.88 -1.06 24.95
C GLY A 518 -11.97 -0.31 23.61
N ALA A 519 -10.84 -0.18 22.91
CA ALA A 519 -10.81 0.45 21.59
C ALA A 519 -11.57 -0.36 20.52
N LEU A 520 -11.47 -1.71 20.53
CA LEU A 520 -12.22 -2.59 19.62
C LEU A 520 -13.74 -2.60 19.91
N ALA A 521 -14.15 -2.25 21.12
CA ALA A 521 -15.56 -2.12 21.49
C ALA A 521 -16.10 -0.69 21.27
N HIS A 522 -15.26 0.26 20.87
CA HIS A 522 -15.64 1.65 20.65
C HIS A 522 -15.99 1.87 19.18
N ASP A 523 -17.16 2.43 18.89
CA ASP A 523 -17.66 2.64 17.52
C ASP A 523 -17.03 3.85 16.80
N GLY A 524 -15.99 4.44 17.35
CA GLY A 524 -15.34 5.64 16.81
C GLY A 524 -13.83 5.51 16.73
N VAL A 525 -13.17 6.66 16.65
CA VAL A 525 -11.71 6.76 16.60
C VAL A 525 -11.13 6.56 18.00
N SER A 526 -10.12 5.70 18.10
CA SER A 526 -9.33 5.50 19.31
C SER A 526 -7.83 5.67 19.04
N VAL A 527 -7.12 6.32 19.96
CA VAL A 527 -5.67 6.43 19.98
C VAL A 527 -5.14 5.81 21.26
N ILE A 528 -4.33 4.78 21.13
CA ILE A 528 -3.67 4.12 22.26
C ILE A 528 -2.20 4.52 22.25
N ASN A 529 -1.80 5.36 23.18
CA ASN A 529 -0.41 5.77 23.42
C ASN A 529 0.23 4.80 24.40
N ILE A 530 1.14 3.93 23.93
CA ILE A 530 1.78 2.91 24.75
C ILE A 530 3.22 3.30 25.00
N LEU A 531 3.55 3.64 26.26
CA LEU A 531 4.92 3.90 26.66
C LEU A 531 5.72 2.60 26.69
N MET A 532 6.72 2.49 25.84
CA MET A 532 7.47 1.24 25.68
C MET A 532 8.98 1.46 25.72
N THR A 533 9.73 0.40 25.93
CA THR A 533 11.18 0.39 25.72
C THR A 533 11.45 0.15 24.23
N GLY A 534 12.20 1.05 23.61
CA GLY A 534 12.67 0.88 22.24
C GLY A 534 13.59 -0.36 22.13
N ILE A 535 13.29 -1.22 21.19
CA ILE A 535 14.07 -2.42 20.87
C ILE A 535 14.17 -2.54 19.37
N ALA A 536 15.39 -2.76 18.87
CA ALA A 536 15.64 -3.00 17.45
C ALA A 536 14.69 -4.03 16.85
N ALA A 537 14.21 -3.78 15.63
CA ALA A 537 13.31 -4.69 14.95
C ALA A 537 13.95 -6.07 14.79
N PRO A 538 13.16 -7.15 14.96
CA PRO A 538 13.70 -8.49 14.88
C PRO A 538 14.21 -8.79 13.46
N SER A 539 15.28 -9.58 13.38
CA SER A 539 15.85 -10.08 12.13
C SER A 539 16.31 -11.53 12.29
N PHE A 540 16.40 -12.27 11.17
CA PHE A 540 16.98 -13.62 11.17
C PHE A 540 18.48 -13.60 11.13
#